data_7039fab302ca9672bcf9cb6002b72cef
#
_entry.id   7039fab302ca9672bcf9cb6002b72cef
#
_cell.length_a   1.000
_cell.length_b   1.000
_cell.length_c   1.000
_cell.angle_alpha   90.00
_cell.angle_beta   90.00
_cell.angle_gamma   90.00
#
_symmetry.space_group_name_H-M   'P 1'
#
loop_
_entity.id
_entity.type
_entity.pdbx_description
1 polymer ?
#
loop_
_entity_poly.entity_id
_entity_poly.type
_entity_poly.pdbx_seq_one_letter_code
_entity_poly.pdbx_strand_id
1 'polypeptide(L)'
;MLTLQPRPTTGDDLALMRAWLAGEYKALVIISPTAATSGLNVWQSLVYSEHDDSSYAQPDNKAANIASEALVAPSQIIAVGQATATALTQANIDAANYQVRQPEVANNEGMLAMPEIERLQAGDKLLIWRGLGGRRLLVDTLQARGVHIDSIAWYKRTMPTEAMTQYQQWQKDFFVCNQTTNTTPKQAKPIVVVSSGAAFEHWTSIVQGAREKMSEPKRSNDIMTDARDNLPLTLADFSYVVLGERLANMVAAQHLSYWRVEDLAPDTILSAITTDT
;
A
#
# COMPACT_ATOMS: atom_id res chain seq x y z
N MET A 1 1.44 4.25 10.59
CA MET A 1 1.18 5.11 9.42
C MET A 1 1.99 4.65 8.22
N LEU A 2 1.46 4.80 7.00
CA LEU A 2 2.13 4.46 5.74
C LEU A 2 1.96 5.61 4.75
N THR A 3 3.03 5.95 4.03
CA THR A 3 3.01 6.84 2.87
C THR A 3 3.33 6.03 1.63
N LEU A 4 2.62 6.28 0.52
CA LEU A 4 2.94 5.72 -0.77
C LEU A 4 3.92 6.66 -1.47
N GLN A 5 5.15 6.20 -1.66
CA GLN A 5 6.19 6.94 -2.37
C GLN A 5 6.34 6.38 -3.78
N PRO A 6 6.15 7.17 -4.84
CA PRO A 6 6.44 6.74 -6.21
C PRO A 6 7.88 6.27 -6.34
N ARG A 7 8.10 5.25 -7.17
CA ARG A 7 9.45 4.83 -7.57
C ARG A 7 9.78 5.46 -8.92
N PRO A 8 11.02 5.89 -9.14
CA PRO A 8 11.47 6.28 -10.46
C PRO A 8 11.30 5.10 -11.43
N THR A 9 10.81 5.37 -12.63
CA THR A 9 10.75 4.38 -13.71
C THR A 9 12.17 4.09 -14.20
N THR A 10 12.55 2.82 -14.26
CA THR A 10 13.88 2.38 -14.70
C THR A 10 13.87 1.96 -16.18
N GLY A 11 15.04 1.78 -16.77
CA GLY A 11 15.16 1.23 -18.12
C GLY A 11 14.56 -0.18 -18.23
N ASP A 12 14.70 -1.00 -17.19
CA ASP A 12 14.12 -2.35 -17.14
C ASP A 12 12.60 -2.29 -17.08
N ASP A 13 12.01 -1.37 -16.29
CA ASP A 13 10.56 -1.16 -16.26
C ASP A 13 10.03 -0.76 -17.64
N LEU A 14 10.74 0.12 -18.36
CA LEU A 14 10.38 0.51 -19.73
C LEU A 14 10.52 -0.64 -20.73
N ALA A 15 11.53 -1.50 -20.57
CA ALA A 15 11.70 -2.69 -21.39
C ALA A 15 10.54 -3.67 -21.22
N LEU A 16 10.11 -3.92 -19.97
CA LEU A 16 8.93 -4.73 -19.67
C LEU A 16 7.64 -4.12 -20.24
N MET A 17 7.47 -2.80 -20.16
CA MET A 17 6.32 -2.10 -20.75
C MET A 17 6.30 -2.26 -22.28
N ARG A 18 7.44 -2.09 -22.95
CA ARG A 18 7.53 -2.30 -24.41
C ARG A 18 7.27 -3.74 -24.81
N ALA A 19 7.81 -4.71 -24.08
CA ALA A 19 7.52 -6.13 -24.30
C ALA A 19 6.02 -6.46 -24.14
N TRP A 20 5.35 -5.83 -23.14
CA TRP A 20 3.91 -5.95 -23.00
C TRP A 20 3.17 -5.31 -24.19
N LEU A 21 3.55 -4.11 -24.62
CA LEU A 21 2.96 -3.44 -25.78
C LEU A 21 3.18 -4.22 -27.08
N ALA A 22 4.28 -4.96 -27.19
CA ALA A 22 4.56 -5.89 -28.30
C ALA A 22 3.73 -7.20 -28.25
N GLY A 23 2.89 -7.38 -27.21
CA GLY A 23 2.01 -8.56 -27.09
C GLY A 23 2.70 -9.82 -26.54
N GLU A 24 3.86 -9.68 -25.88
CA GLU A 24 4.57 -10.84 -25.33
C GLU A 24 3.91 -11.47 -24.10
N TYR A 25 2.98 -10.76 -23.44
CA TYR A 25 2.30 -11.23 -22.24
C TYR A 25 0.85 -11.64 -22.51
N LYS A 26 0.42 -12.74 -21.93
CA LYS A 26 -0.96 -13.25 -22.03
C LYS A 26 -1.96 -12.37 -21.28
N ALA A 27 -1.52 -11.79 -20.17
CA ALA A 27 -2.34 -10.86 -19.40
C ALA A 27 -1.47 -9.87 -18.61
N LEU A 28 -2.09 -8.74 -18.24
CA LEU A 28 -1.58 -7.75 -17.29
C LEU A 28 -2.44 -7.80 -16.05
N VAL A 29 -1.86 -8.05 -14.88
CA VAL A 29 -2.53 -7.99 -13.58
C VAL A 29 -2.14 -6.71 -12.86
N ILE A 30 -3.13 -5.96 -12.39
CA ILE A 30 -2.92 -4.69 -11.68
C ILE A 30 -3.51 -4.80 -10.27
N ILE A 31 -2.65 -4.71 -9.26
CA ILE A 31 -3.02 -5.04 -7.88
C ILE A 31 -3.32 -3.85 -6.97
N SER A 32 -3.39 -2.64 -7.50
CA SER A 32 -3.83 -1.46 -6.73
C SER A 32 -4.16 -0.27 -7.63
N PRO A 33 -5.02 0.67 -7.18
CA PRO A 33 -5.30 1.91 -7.92
C PRO A 33 -4.04 2.74 -8.20
N THR A 34 -3.13 2.84 -7.22
CA THR A 34 -1.86 3.57 -7.40
C THR A 34 -0.98 2.95 -8.49
N ALA A 35 -0.92 1.61 -8.56
CA ALA A 35 -0.18 0.93 -9.63
C ALA A 35 -0.85 1.15 -10.98
N ALA A 36 -2.18 1.17 -11.04
CA ALA A 36 -2.93 1.50 -12.26
C ALA A 36 -2.57 2.90 -12.76
N THR A 37 -2.73 3.93 -11.93
CA THR A 37 -2.44 5.32 -12.31
C THR A 37 -0.98 5.51 -12.75
N SER A 38 -0.03 4.95 -12.00
CA SER A 38 1.39 5.08 -12.34
C SER A 38 1.74 4.37 -13.67
N GLY A 39 1.25 3.15 -13.85
CA GLY A 39 1.49 2.37 -15.08
C GLY A 39 0.82 3.00 -16.30
N LEU A 40 -0.39 3.55 -16.15
CA LEU A 40 -1.08 4.27 -17.21
C LEU A 40 -0.30 5.51 -17.68
N ASN A 41 0.26 6.29 -16.76
CA ASN A 41 1.07 7.47 -17.14
C ASN A 41 2.29 7.07 -17.98
N VAL A 42 2.95 5.96 -17.65
CA VAL A 42 4.09 5.45 -18.43
C VAL A 42 3.62 4.89 -19.77
N TRP A 43 2.51 4.15 -19.79
CA TRP A 43 1.93 3.62 -21.03
C TRP A 43 1.58 4.75 -22.00
N GLN A 44 0.86 5.77 -21.55
CA GLN A 44 0.54 6.96 -22.35
C GLN A 44 1.81 7.62 -22.90
N SER A 45 2.84 7.81 -22.04
CA SER A 45 4.09 8.43 -22.47
C SER A 45 4.80 7.62 -23.58
N LEU A 46 4.77 6.28 -23.50
CA LEU A 46 5.38 5.43 -24.53
C LEU A 46 4.63 5.52 -25.87
N VAL A 47 3.30 5.43 -25.84
CA VAL A 47 2.47 5.53 -27.06
C VAL A 47 2.65 6.88 -27.76
N TYR A 48 2.66 7.97 -26.98
CA TYR A 48 2.82 9.32 -27.56
C TYR A 48 4.23 9.59 -28.07
N SER A 49 5.27 9.00 -27.43
CA SER A 49 6.65 9.17 -27.90
C SER A 49 6.90 8.48 -29.26
N GLU A 50 6.27 7.34 -29.51
CA GLU A 50 6.41 6.62 -30.78
C GLU A 50 5.74 7.34 -31.97
N HIS A 51 4.73 8.16 -31.71
CA HIS A 51 4.08 8.96 -32.77
C HIS A 51 4.85 10.24 -33.15
N ASP A 52 5.74 10.74 -32.29
CA ASP A 52 6.48 11.98 -32.57
C ASP A 52 7.66 11.77 -33.54
N ASP A 53 8.20 10.56 -33.65
CA ASP A 53 9.29 10.22 -34.56
C ASP A 53 8.85 10.01 -36.03
N SER A 54 7.54 9.96 -36.31
CA SER A 54 7.05 9.56 -37.65
C SER A 54 6.40 10.68 -38.48
N SER A 55 6.40 11.95 -38.08
CA SER A 55 5.77 13.00 -38.91
C SER A 55 6.42 14.38 -38.78
N TYR A 56 7.10 14.79 -39.84
CA TYR A 56 7.28 16.20 -40.22
C TYR A 56 5.91 16.80 -40.55
N ALA A 57 5.16 17.31 -39.62
CA ALA A 57 3.91 18.05 -39.84
C ALA A 57 3.70 19.15 -38.78
N GLN A 58 3.17 20.27 -39.26
CA GLN A 58 3.06 21.60 -38.67
C GLN A 58 2.52 21.67 -37.22
N PRO A 59 2.97 22.67 -36.40
CA PRO A 59 2.80 22.66 -34.94
C PRO A 59 1.41 23.10 -34.41
N ASP A 60 0.49 23.57 -35.21
CA ASP A 60 -0.65 24.36 -34.70
C ASP A 60 -1.93 23.59 -34.33
N ASN A 61 -2.00 22.25 -34.54
CA ASN A 61 -3.22 21.48 -34.21
C ASN A 61 -2.93 20.14 -33.44
N LYS A 62 -1.70 19.90 -33.01
CA LYS A 62 -1.32 18.60 -32.46
C LYS A 62 -1.77 18.34 -31.01
N ALA A 63 -1.80 19.39 -30.18
CA ALA A 63 -2.10 19.23 -28.75
C ALA A 63 -3.57 18.84 -28.46
N ALA A 64 -4.50 19.22 -29.33
CA ALA A 64 -5.93 18.92 -29.15
C ALA A 64 -6.33 17.54 -29.67
N ASN A 65 -5.61 16.98 -30.66
CA ASN A 65 -5.91 15.66 -31.23
C ASN A 65 -5.26 14.51 -30.43
N ILE A 66 -4.15 14.75 -29.75
CA ILE A 66 -3.41 13.73 -28.99
C ILE A 66 -4.20 13.26 -27.75
N ALA A 67 -5.06 14.10 -27.18
CA ALA A 67 -5.88 13.76 -26.02
C ALA A 67 -7.06 12.82 -26.31
N SER A 68 -7.30 12.46 -27.59
CA SER A 68 -8.49 11.72 -28.03
C SER A 68 -8.21 10.29 -28.50
N GLU A 69 -6.95 9.88 -28.70
CA GLU A 69 -6.66 8.49 -29.06
C GLU A 69 -6.75 7.57 -27.85
N ALA A 70 -7.63 6.57 -27.98
CA ALA A 70 -7.81 5.57 -26.93
C ALA A 70 -6.59 4.64 -26.87
N LEU A 71 -6.12 4.34 -25.65
CA LEU A 71 -5.06 3.35 -25.44
C LEU A 71 -5.56 1.96 -25.80
N VAL A 72 -4.84 1.26 -26.66
CA VAL A 72 -5.16 -0.13 -27.06
C VAL A 72 -4.27 -1.07 -26.26
N ALA A 73 -4.87 -1.88 -25.38
CA ALA A 73 -4.12 -2.87 -24.63
C ALA A 73 -3.84 -4.12 -25.49
N PRO A 74 -2.62 -4.63 -25.51
CA PRO A 74 -2.24 -5.78 -26.35
C PRO A 74 -2.67 -7.13 -25.75
N SER A 75 -3.06 -7.14 -24.47
CA SER A 75 -3.49 -8.37 -23.78
C SER A 75 -4.57 -8.06 -22.73
N GLN A 76 -5.18 -9.11 -22.18
CA GLN A 76 -6.21 -9.02 -21.14
C GLN A 76 -5.70 -8.24 -19.93
N ILE A 77 -6.49 -7.27 -19.44
CA ILE A 77 -6.22 -6.53 -18.20
C ILE A 77 -7.10 -7.09 -17.07
N ILE A 78 -6.47 -7.42 -15.95
CA ILE A 78 -7.12 -7.91 -14.74
C ILE A 78 -6.83 -6.93 -13.59
N ALA A 79 -7.86 -6.30 -13.06
CA ALA A 79 -7.79 -5.45 -11.88
C ALA A 79 -8.13 -6.29 -10.64
N VAL A 80 -7.36 -6.14 -9.54
CA VAL A 80 -7.62 -6.87 -8.30
C VAL A 80 -8.99 -6.61 -7.68
N GLY A 81 -9.62 -5.49 -8.02
CA GLY A 81 -10.95 -5.12 -7.50
C GLY A 81 -11.43 -3.77 -8.02
N GLN A 82 -12.62 -3.39 -7.61
CA GLN A 82 -13.38 -2.24 -8.14
C GLN A 82 -12.61 -0.93 -8.14
N ALA A 83 -11.91 -0.58 -7.06
CA ALA A 83 -11.14 0.67 -7.00
C ALA A 83 -10.01 0.72 -8.04
N THR A 84 -9.38 -0.41 -8.34
CA THR A 84 -8.34 -0.52 -9.37
C THR A 84 -8.97 -0.44 -10.77
N ALA A 85 -10.10 -1.10 -10.99
CA ALA A 85 -10.82 -1.03 -12.26
C ALA A 85 -11.32 0.38 -12.54
N THR A 86 -11.85 1.10 -11.55
CA THR A 86 -12.26 2.50 -11.68
C THR A 86 -11.11 3.40 -12.10
N ALA A 87 -9.91 3.22 -11.53
CA ALA A 87 -8.73 3.99 -11.93
C ALA A 87 -8.34 3.74 -13.40
N LEU A 88 -8.58 2.54 -13.91
CA LEU A 88 -8.34 2.19 -15.32
C LEU A 88 -9.41 2.77 -16.26
N THR A 89 -10.67 2.75 -15.87
CA THR A 89 -11.77 3.27 -16.70
C THR A 89 -11.77 4.80 -16.82
N GLN A 90 -11.13 5.51 -15.89
CA GLN A 90 -10.91 6.95 -15.99
C GLN A 90 -9.85 7.32 -17.04
N ALA A 91 -9.00 6.38 -17.43
CA ALA A 91 -8.12 6.54 -18.56
C ALA A 91 -8.89 6.21 -19.86
N ASN A 92 -8.59 6.93 -20.93
CA ASN A 92 -9.18 6.67 -22.25
C ASN A 92 -8.57 5.38 -22.85
N ILE A 93 -8.93 4.22 -22.27
CA ILE A 93 -8.58 2.90 -22.80
C ILE A 93 -9.71 2.51 -23.76
N ASP A 94 -9.37 2.01 -24.93
CA ASP A 94 -10.36 1.52 -25.88
C ASP A 94 -11.15 0.35 -25.28
N ALA A 95 -12.32 0.67 -24.74
CA ALA A 95 -13.21 -0.29 -24.11
C ALA A 95 -13.90 -1.24 -25.13
N ALA A 96 -13.83 -0.95 -26.44
CA ALA A 96 -14.41 -1.82 -27.45
C ALA A 96 -13.63 -3.13 -27.59
N ASN A 97 -12.31 -3.08 -27.35
CA ASN A 97 -11.43 -4.25 -27.45
C ASN A 97 -11.01 -4.84 -26.09
N TYR A 98 -11.21 -4.13 -24.98
CA TYR A 98 -10.74 -4.57 -23.66
C TYR A 98 -11.74 -4.33 -22.56
N GLN A 99 -12.30 -5.44 -22.04
CA GLN A 99 -12.98 -5.42 -20.74
C GLN A 99 -11.92 -5.63 -19.64
N VAL A 100 -11.80 -4.67 -18.73
CA VAL A 100 -11.06 -4.88 -17.49
C VAL A 100 -11.81 -5.94 -16.69
N ARG A 101 -11.17 -7.07 -16.44
CA ARG A 101 -11.70 -8.18 -15.65
C ARG A 101 -11.39 -7.97 -14.17
N GLN A 102 -12.26 -8.50 -13.32
CA GLN A 102 -12.11 -8.46 -11.87
C GLN A 102 -12.49 -9.82 -11.27
N PRO A 103 -11.81 -10.25 -10.18
CA PRO A 103 -12.26 -11.40 -9.42
C PRO A 103 -13.54 -11.07 -8.62
N GLU A 104 -14.32 -12.09 -8.28
CA GLU A 104 -15.46 -11.94 -7.38
C GLU A 104 -15.03 -11.47 -5.98
N VAL A 105 -13.91 -12.01 -5.49
CA VAL A 105 -13.29 -11.60 -4.23
C VAL A 105 -11.98 -10.86 -4.50
N ALA A 106 -11.89 -9.61 -4.07
CA ALA A 106 -10.79 -8.70 -4.36
C ALA A 106 -9.51 -9.04 -3.56
N ASN A 107 -8.94 -10.22 -3.79
CA ASN A 107 -7.70 -10.70 -3.16
C ASN A 107 -6.93 -11.65 -4.11
N ASN A 108 -5.78 -12.17 -3.64
CA ASN A 108 -4.95 -13.09 -4.43
C ASN A 108 -5.65 -14.41 -4.73
N GLU A 109 -6.41 -14.92 -3.80
CA GLU A 109 -7.16 -16.17 -3.90
C GLU A 109 -8.25 -16.05 -4.98
N GLY A 110 -9.00 -14.93 -4.94
CA GLY A 110 -9.99 -14.62 -5.97
C GLY A 110 -9.38 -14.43 -7.35
N MET A 111 -8.23 -13.79 -7.46
CA MET A 111 -7.50 -13.68 -8.73
C MET A 111 -7.06 -15.06 -9.27
N LEU A 112 -6.58 -15.95 -8.39
CA LEU A 112 -6.19 -17.31 -8.77
C LEU A 112 -7.35 -18.16 -9.28
N ALA A 113 -8.58 -17.88 -8.82
CA ALA A 113 -9.81 -18.57 -9.24
C ALA A 113 -10.42 -17.98 -10.53
N MET A 114 -9.85 -16.93 -11.10
CA MET A 114 -10.34 -16.37 -12.36
C MET A 114 -10.02 -17.29 -13.54
N PRO A 115 -10.96 -17.54 -14.48
CA PRO A 115 -10.71 -18.38 -15.65
C PRO A 115 -9.52 -17.92 -16.50
N GLU A 116 -9.27 -16.61 -16.58
CA GLU A 116 -8.15 -16.02 -17.31
C GLU A 116 -6.80 -16.39 -16.68
N ILE A 117 -6.74 -16.56 -15.38
CA ILE A 117 -5.55 -16.96 -14.61
C ILE A 117 -5.42 -18.48 -14.54
N GLU A 118 -6.54 -19.20 -14.40
CA GLU A 118 -6.52 -20.68 -14.37
C GLU A 118 -6.03 -21.29 -15.67
N ARG A 119 -6.33 -20.67 -16.82
CA ARG A 119 -5.92 -21.11 -18.16
C ARG A 119 -4.46 -20.89 -18.49
N LEU A 120 -3.71 -20.14 -17.67
CA LEU A 120 -2.28 -19.92 -17.87
C LEU A 120 -1.52 -21.23 -17.73
N GLN A 121 -0.66 -21.51 -18.70
CA GLN A 121 0.12 -22.74 -18.80
C GLN A 121 1.62 -22.47 -18.59
N ALA A 122 2.40 -23.53 -18.41
CA ALA A 122 3.85 -23.43 -18.35
C ALA A 122 4.39 -22.78 -19.64
N GLY A 123 5.25 -21.79 -19.48
CA GLY A 123 5.81 -20.99 -20.57
C GLY A 123 5.03 -19.73 -20.93
N ASP A 124 3.77 -19.58 -20.47
CA ASP A 124 3.05 -18.31 -20.62
C ASP A 124 3.71 -17.20 -19.78
N LYS A 125 3.63 -15.96 -20.28
CA LYS A 125 4.15 -14.78 -19.58
C LYS A 125 3.00 -13.95 -19.01
N LEU A 126 3.15 -13.51 -17.76
CA LEU A 126 2.23 -12.61 -17.05
C LEU A 126 2.99 -11.39 -16.55
N LEU A 127 2.48 -10.17 -16.83
CA LEU A 127 3.00 -8.95 -16.27
C LEU A 127 2.16 -8.52 -15.06
N ILE A 128 2.81 -8.07 -13.98
CA ILE A 128 2.12 -7.58 -12.78
C ILE A 128 2.54 -6.14 -12.49
N TRP A 129 1.58 -5.21 -12.43
CA TRP A 129 1.79 -3.87 -11.89
C TRP A 129 1.45 -3.85 -10.41
N ARG A 130 2.40 -3.42 -9.58
CA ARG A 130 2.29 -3.54 -8.13
C ARG A 130 3.03 -2.43 -7.36
N GLY A 131 2.86 -2.42 -6.06
CA GLY A 131 3.79 -1.77 -5.14
C GLY A 131 4.93 -2.69 -4.75
N LEU A 132 6.07 -2.14 -4.34
CA LEU A 132 7.20 -2.91 -3.85
C LEU A 132 6.81 -3.70 -2.59
N GLY A 133 7.17 -4.97 -2.54
CA GLY A 133 6.81 -5.89 -1.46
C GLY A 133 5.35 -6.38 -1.55
N GLY A 134 4.80 -6.84 -0.44
CA GLY A 134 3.45 -7.39 -0.34
C GLY A 134 3.36 -8.90 -0.50
N ARG A 135 2.13 -9.42 -0.51
CA ARG A 135 1.86 -10.87 -0.58
C ARG A 135 2.39 -11.47 -1.88
N ARG A 136 2.96 -12.66 -1.78
CA ARG A 136 3.55 -13.37 -2.92
C ARG A 136 2.68 -14.51 -3.43
N LEU A 137 1.55 -14.80 -2.81
CA LEU A 137 0.73 -15.97 -3.11
C LEU A 137 0.42 -16.13 -4.61
N LEU A 138 -0.04 -15.07 -5.28
CA LEU A 138 -0.31 -15.10 -6.73
C LEU A 138 0.94 -15.46 -7.53
N VAL A 139 2.06 -14.78 -7.24
CA VAL A 139 3.34 -14.98 -7.94
C VAL A 139 3.85 -16.40 -7.70
N ASP A 140 3.95 -16.81 -6.44
CA ASP A 140 4.53 -18.11 -6.07
C ASP A 140 3.70 -19.27 -6.63
N THR A 141 2.35 -19.15 -6.60
CA THR A 141 1.45 -20.17 -7.16
C THR A 141 1.60 -20.29 -8.68
N LEU A 142 1.66 -19.18 -9.40
CA LEU A 142 1.78 -19.21 -10.87
C LEU A 142 3.18 -19.64 -11.32
N GLN A 143 4.22 -19.22 -10.61
CA GLN A 143 5.58 -19.70 -10.87
C GLN A 143 5.70 -21.22 -10.64
N ALA A 144 5.04 -21.76 -9.61
CA ALA A 144 4.98 -23.21 -9.38
C ALA A 144 4.25 -23.96 -10.51
N ARG A 145 3.35 -23.29 -11.27
CA ARG A 145 2.70 -23.83 -12.47
C ARG A 145 3.57 -23.67 -13.74
N GLY A 146 4.76 -23.07 -13.64
CA GLY A 146 5.67 -22.82 -14.76
C GLY A 146 5.36 -21.56 -15.57
N VAL A 147 4.50 -20.65 -15.06
CA VAL A 147 4.23 -19.36 -15.69
C VAL A 147 5.38 -18.40 -15.39
N HIS A 148 5.85 -17.68 -16.41
CA HIS A 148 6.86 -16.63 -16.26
C HIS A 148 6.20 -15.34 -15.76
N ILE A 149 6.64 -14.85 -14.60
CA ILE A 149 6.08 -13.66 -13.96
C ILE A 149 7.11 -12.54 -13.96
N ASP A 150 6.79 -11.46 -14.67
CA ASP A 150 7.49 -10.19 -14.56
C ASP A 150 6.66 -9.20 -13.73
N SER A 151 7.32 -8.33 -12.98
CA SER A 151 6.63 -7.38 -12.11
C SER A 151 7.27 -6.00 -12.18
N ILE A 152 6.44 -4.98 -12.39
CA ILE A 152 6.84 -3.58 -12.25
C ILE A 152 6.30 -3.05 -10.93
N ALA A 153 7.21 -2.59 -10.07
CA ALA A 153 6.85 -1.97 -8.80
C ALA A 153 6.85 -0.45 -8.95
N TRP A 154 5.67 0.15 -9.09
CA TRP A 154 5.50 1.58 -9.35
C TRP A 154 5.67 2.46 -8.11
N TYR A 155 5.50 1.91 -6.92
CA TYR A 155 5.62 2.64 -5.66
C TYR A 155 6.10 1.73 -4.53
N LYS A 156 6.58 2.34 -3.47
CA LYS A 156 6.89 1.66 -2.21
C LYS A 156 6.08 2.28 -1.06
N ARG A 157 5.84 1.47 -0.03
CA ARG A 157 5.27 1.94 1.22
C ARG A 157 6.41 2.31 2.15
N THR A 158 6.37 3.54 2.67
CA THR A 158 7.40 4.04 3.59
C THR A 158 6.74 4.62 4.83
N MET A 159 7.50 4.72 5.90
CA MET A 159 7.10 5.50 7.06
C MET A 159 7.08 6.99 6.66
N PRO A 160 6.03 7.76 7.03
CA PRO A 160 6.01 9.20 6.81
C PRO A 160 7.22 9.87 7.49
N THR A 161 7.84 10.84 6.85
CA THR A 161 9.02 11.55 7.40
C THR A 161 8.73 12.22 8.74
N GLU A 162 7.51 12.70 8.93
CA GLU A 162 7.07 13.41 10.14
C GLU A 162 6.49 12.48 11.21
N ALA A 163 6.41 11.18 10.98
CA ALA A 163 5.75 10.24 11.88
C ALA A 163 6.33 10.27 13.31
N MET A 164 7.64 10.36 13.44
CA MET A 164 8.33 10.46 14.72
C MET A 164 7.96 11.76 15.47
N THR A 165 8.00 12.89 14.76
CA THR A 165 7.66 14.20 15.33
C THR A 165 6.20 14.27 15.76
N GLN A 166 5.29 13.74 14.92
CA GLN A 166 3.86 13.67 15.26
C GLN A 166 3.60 12.78 16.47
N TYR A 167 4.29 11.65 16.57
CA TYR A 167 4.18 10.77 17.73
C TYR A 167 4.68 11.46 19.01
N GLN A 168 5.84 12.13 18.95
CA GLN A 168 6.39 12.85 20.09
C GLN A 168 5.47 13.99 20.56
N GLN A 169 4.84 14.71 19.63
CA GLN A 169 3.86 15.74 19.97
C GLN A 169 2.63 15.12 20.61
N TRP A 170 2.05 14.07 20.00
CA TRP A 170 0.92 13.34 20.56
C TRP A 170 1.23 12.82 21.98
N GLN A 171 2.43 12.29 22.22
CA GLN A 171 2.84 11.79 23.53
C GLN A 171 2.87 12.90 24.58
N LYS A 172 3.38 14.08 24.24
CA LYS A 172 3.35 15.26 25.15
C LYS A 172 1.92 15.65 25.50
N ASP A 173 1.05 15.76 24.49
CA ASP A 173 -0.35 16.15 24.69
C ASP A 173 -1.09 15.11 25.54
N PHE A 174 -0.82 13.83 25.32
CA PHE A 174 -1.38 12.72 26.10
C PHE A 174 -0.99 12.81 27.59
N PHE A 175 0.26 13.08 27.91
CA PHE A 175 0.68 13.25 29.31
C PHE A 175 0.08 14.48 29.94
N VAL A 176 0.00 15.61 29.25
CA VAL A 176 -0.63 16.84 29.76
C VAL A 176 -2.12 16.60 30.08
N CYS A 177 -2.85 15.95 29.18
CA CYS A 177 -4.27 15.63 29.41
C CYS A 177 -4.48 14.71 30.63
N ASN A 178 -3.59 13.76 30.85
CA ASN A 178 -3.71 12.80 31.97
C ASN A 178 -3.32 13.41 33.33
N GLN A 179 -2.53 14.49 33.37
CA GLN A 179 -2.18 15.21 34.65
C GLN A 179 -3.30 16.11 35.14
N THR A 180 -4.20 16.57 34.27
CA THR A 180 -5.29 17.50 34.62
C THR A 180 -6.52 16.82 35.22
N THR A 181 -6.64 15.50 35.15
CA THR A 181 -7.74 14.74 35.74
C THR A 181 -7.33 14.17 37.09
N ASN A 182 -7.58 14.91 38.17
CA ASN A 182 -7.32 14.53 39.57
C ASN A 182 -8.20 13.37 40.11
N THR A 183 -8.84 12.62 39.29
CA THR A 183 -9.54 11.39 39.67
C THR A 183 -8.72 10.21 39.20
N THR A 184 -8.32 9.34 40.13
CA THR A 184 -7.70 8.04 39.83
C THR A 184 -8.65 7.12 39.07
N PRO A 185 -8.80 7.21 37.75
CA PRO A 185 -9.28 6.11 36.98
C PRO A 185 -8.04 5.29 36.58
N LYS A 186 -8.20 3.97 36.56
CA LYS A 186 -7.30 3.05 35.89
C LYS A 186 -6.96 3.68 34.53
N GLN A 187 -5.72 4.17 34.36
CA GLN A 187 -5.31 4.97 33.21
C GLN A 187 -5.62 4.17 31.94
N ALA A 188 -6.61 4.60 31.18
CA ALA A 188 -7.04 3.90 29.99
C ALA A 188 -5.88 3.90 28.98
N LYS A 189 -5.46 2.71 28.54
CA LYS A 189 -4.41 2.59 27.53
C LYS A 189 -4.88 3.18 26.20
N PRO A 190 -4.04 3.97 25.51
CA PRO A 190 -4.34 4.42 24.16
C PRO A 190 -4.54 3.23 23.22
N ILE A 191 -5.46 3.35 22.27
CA ILE A 191 -5.79 2.29 21.33
C ILE A 191 -5.18 2.58 19.97
N VAL A 192 -4.47 1.61 19.40
CA VAL A 192 -3.86 1.69 18.07
C VAL A 192 -4.59 0.72 17.14
N VAL A 193 -5.16 1.25 16.04
CA VAL A 193 -5.80 0.44 15.00
C VAL A 193 -4.77 0.05 13.95
N VAL A 194 -4.59 -1.26 13.74
CA VAL A 194 -3.59 -1.83 12.83
C VAL A 194 -4.26 -2.52 11.66
N SER A 195 -4.09 -1.95 10.46
CA SER A 195 -4.66 -2.47 9.21
C SER A 195 -3.66 -3.24 8.33
N SER A 196 -2.36 -3.15 8.60
CA SER A 196 -1.34 -3.86 7.82
C SER A 196 -0.08 -4.14 8.63
N GLY A 197 0.67 -5.22 8.26
CA GLY A 197 1.92 -5.58 8.92
C GLY A 197 2.97 -4.49 8.82
N ALA A 198 3.16 -3.90 7.64
CA ALA A 198 4.11 -2.80 7.46
C ALA A 198 3.77 -1.56 8.30
N ALA A 199 2.47 -1.27 8.51
CA ALA A 199 2.06 -0.19 9.41
C ALA A 199 2.41 -0.51 10.88
N PHE A 200 2.27 -1.76 11.28
CA PHE A 200 2.65 -2.21 12.62
C PHE A 200 4.17 -2.18 12.83
N GLU A 201 4.95 -2.62 11.85
CA GLU A 201 6.42 -2.52 11.88
C GLU A 201 6.90 -1.07 12.00
N HIS A 202 6.32 -0.16 11.21
CA HIS A 202 6.63 1.28 11.33
C HIS A 202 6.23 1.85 12.70
N TRP A 203 5.05 1.46 13.22
CA TRP A 203 4.61 1.86 14.55
C TRP A 203 5.60 1.40 15.62
N THR A 204 6.02 0.15 15.58
CA THR A 204 7.04 -0.41 16.48
C THR A 204 8.32 0.42 16.42
N SER A 205 8.81 0.73 15.22
CA SER A 205 10.02 1.54 15.02
C SER A 205 9.87 2.98 15.57
N ILE A 206 8.68 3.59 15.43
CA ILE A 206 8.40 4.93 15.96
C ILE A 206 8.46 4.93 17.49
N VAL A 207 7.76 3.99 18.12
CA VAL A 207 7.71 3.91 19.61
C VAL A 207 9.08 3.62 20.19
N GLN A 208 9.83 2.68 19.60
CA GLN A 208 11.20 2.34 20.05
C GLN A 208 12.17 3.49 19.82
N GLY A 209 12.17 4.12 18.64
CA GLY A 209 13.06 5.23 18.33
C GLY A 209 12.78 6.50 19.15
N ALA A 210 11.52 6.73 19.56
CA ALA A 210 11.19 7.82 20.48
C ALA A 210 11.79 7.58 21.87
N ARG A 211 11.78 6.33 22.34
CA ARG A 211 12.36 5.93 23.63
C ARG A 211 13.87 6.08 23.63
N GLU A 212 14.56 5.65 22.57
CA GLU A 212 16.02 5.78 22.44
C GLU A 212 16.47 7.23 22.50
N LYS A 213 15.79 8.13 21.77
CA LYS A 213 16.11 9.58 21.78
C LYS A 213 15.92 10.25 23.14
N MET A 214 14.99 9.76 23.97
CA MET A 214 14.79 10.29 25.33
C MET A 214 15.78 9.71 26.33
N SER A 215 16.42 8.58 26.03
CA SER A 215 17.44 7.92 26.88
C SER A 215 18.84 8.50 26.67
N GLU A 216 19.08 9.30 25.63
CA GLU A 216 20.36 9.97 25.41
C GLU A 216 20.56 11.08 26.48
N PRO A 217 21.68 11.10 27.21
CA PRO A 217 21.96 12.11 28.22
C PRO A 217 22.06 13.50 27.56
N LYS A 218 21.09 14.37 27.82
CA LYS A 218 21.16 15.76 27.38
C LYS A 218 22.40 16.42 27.98
N ARG A 219 23.37 16.76 27.13
CA ARG A 219 24.48 17.65 27.49
C ARG A 219 23.97 19.08 27.48
N SER A 220 23.30 19.52 28.52
CA SER A 220 23.17 20.93 28.83
C SER A 220 22.60 21.15 30.24
N ASN A 221 23.12 22.17 30.88
CA ASN A 221 22.80 22.68 32.22
C ASN A 221 21.41 23.35 32.26
N ASP A 222 20.34 22.61 32.02
CA ASP A 222 18.99 23.15 32.26
C ASP A 222 18.35 22.42 33.41
N ILE A 223 17.98 23.29 34.37
CA ILE A 223 17.24 23.11 35.61
C ILE A 223 16.42 21.84 35.69
N MET A 224 16.65 21.06 36.76
CA MET A 224 15.88 19.90 37.19
C MET A 224 14.38 20.25 37.28
N THR A 225 13.65 20.07 36.25
CA THR A 225 12.20 19.82 36.29
C THR A 225 11.99 18.32 36.45
N ASP A 226 11.16 17.97 37.39
CA ASP A 226 10.86 16.63 37.90
C ASP A 226 10.82 15.53 36.82
N ALA A 227 11.93 14.82 36.66
CA ALA A 227 12.16 13.84 35.56
C ALA A 227 11.45 12.52 35.81
N ARG A 228 10.57 12.42 36.83
CA ARG A 228 9.95 11.15 37.24
C ARG A 228 8.63 10.81 36.55
N ASP A 229 7.94 11.80 35.94
CA ASP A 229 6.57 11.59 35.44
C ASP A 229 6.43 11.40 33.95
N ASN A 230 7.50 11.43 33.15
CA ASN A 230 7.43 11.33 31.70
C ASN A 230 8.35 10.22 31.15
N LEU A 231 8.24 9.01 31.66
CA LEU A 231 8.87 7.86 31.02
C LEU A 231 8.27 7.66 29.62
N PRO A 232 9.10 7.46 28.58
CA PRO A 232 8.61 7.24 27.24
C PRO A 232 7.74 5.98 27.19
N LEU A 233 6.58 6.08 26.54
CA LEU A 233 5.68 4.95 26.38
C LEU A 233 6.37 3.79 25.63
N THR A 234 6.03 2.59 26.03
CA THR A 234 6.42 1.33 25.38
C THR A 234 5.26 0.78 24.56
N LEU A 235 5.50 -0.23 23.73
CA LEU A 235 4.42 -0.91 23.01
C LEU A 235 3.37 -1.52 23.93
N ALA A 236 3.76 -1.93 25.16
CA ALA A 236 2.87 -2.52 26.15
C ALA A 236 1.93 -1.48 26.82
N ASP A 237 2.21 -0.19 26.67
CA ASP A 237 1.35 0.88 27.18
C ASP A 237 0.16 1.18 26.25
N PHE A 238 0.06 0.48 25.12
CA PHE A 238 -1.04 0.57 24.17
C PHE A 238 -1.86 -0.73 24.15
N SER A 239 -3.10 -0.61 23.74
CA SER A 239 -3.92 -1.74 23.29
C SER A 239 -4.14 -1.66 21.79
N TYR A 240 -4.33 -2.79 21.12
CA TYR A 240 -4.33 -2.85 19.65
C TYR A 240 -5.65 -3.43 19.15
N VAL A 241 -6.26 -2.77 18.14
CA VAL A 241 -7.31 -3.36 17.32
C VAL A 241 -6.67 -3.81 16.01
N VAL A 242 -6.75 -5.10 15.68
CA VAL A 242 -6.02 -5.70 14.57
C VAL A 242 -6.95 -6.39 13.57
N LEU A 243 -6.73 -6.13 12.29
CA LEU A 243 -7.53 -6.68 11.19
C LEU A 243 -7.07 -8.11 10.84
N GLY A 244 -7.91 -9.09 11.18
CA GLY A 244 -7.72 -10.49 10.81
C GLY A 244 -6.61 -11.21 11.56
N GLU A 245 -6.53 -12.52 11.37
CA GLU A 245 -5.69 -13.44 12.14
C GLU A 245 -4.19 -13.18 11.98
N ARG A 246 -3.72 -12.86 10.78
CA ARG A 246 -2.30 -12.64 10.54
C ARG A 246 -1.73 -11.47 11.36
N LEU A 247 -2.48 -10.37 11.50
CA LEU A 247 -2.05 -9.23 12.31
C LEU A 247 -2.19 -9.55 13.81
N ALA A 248 -3.22 -10.28 14.19
CA ALA A 248 -3.36 -10.78 15.56
C ALA A 248 -2.13 -11.59 15.98
N ASN A 249 -1.68 -12.52 15.15
CA ASN A 249 -0.48 -13.30 15.41
C ASN A 249 0.80 -12.45 15.50
N MET A 250 0.94 -11.40 14.66
CA MET A 250 2.08 -10.48 14.72
C MET A 250 2.13 -9.70 16.05
N VAL A 251 0.98 -9.25 16.55
CA VAL A 251 0.88 -8.49 17.81
C VAL A 251 1.04 -9.43 19.00
N ALA A 252 0.43 -10.62 18.96
CA ALA A 252 0.56 -11.66 19.98
C ALA A 252 2.01 -12.13 20.17
N ALA A 253 2.78 -12.25 19.08
CA ALA A 253 4.20 -12.61 19.11
C ALA A 253 5.08 -11.62 19.90
N GLN A 254 4.59 -10.37 20.10
CA GLN A 254 5.22 -9.36 20.94
C GLN A 254 4.61 -9.26 22.35
N HIS A 255 3.76 -10.21 22.73
CA HIS A 255 3.07 -10.26 24.03
C HIS A 255 2.23 -8.99 24.34
N LEU A 256 1.62 -8.40 23.30
CA LEU A 256 0.82 -7.19 23.42
C LEU A 256 -0.68 -7.52 23.51
N SER A 257 -1.43 -6.68 24.21
CA SER A 257 -2.91 -6.82 24.32
C SER A 257 -3.60 -6.36 23.04
N TYR A 258 -4.53 -7.16 22.51
CA TYR A 258 -5.23 -6.81 21.28
C TYR A 258 -6.66 -7.34 21.22
N TRP A 259 -7.48 -6.70 20.37
CA TRP A 259 -8.76 -7.20 19.88
C TRP A 259 -8.65 -7.51 18.40
N ARG A 260 -9.03 -8.70 18.01
CA ARG A 260 -9.12 -9.09 16.61
C ARG A 260 -10.48 -8.69 16.05
N VAL A 261 -10.46 -8.05 14.87
CA VAL A 261 -11.66 -7.71 14.10
C VAL A 261 -11.52 -8.22 12.67
N GLU A 262 -12.65 -8.49 12.02
CA GLU A 262 -12.65 -8.97 10.63
C GLU A 262 -12.83 -7.84 9.62
N ASP A 263 -13.25 -6.66 10.08
CA ASP A 263 -13.29 -5.42 9.32
C ASP A 263 -12.94 -4.21 10.21
N LEU A 264 -12.75 -3.04 9.60
CA LEU A 264 -12.41 -1.80 10.29
C LEU A 264 -13.57 -0.79 10.28
N ALA A 265 -14.82 -1.26 10.17
CA ALA A 265 -15.98 -0.40 10.36
C ALA A 265 -15.98 0.19 11.79
N PRO A 266 -16.36 1.46 11.95
CA PRO A 266 -16.38 2.10 13.28
C PRO A 266 -17.16 1.31 14.33
N ASP A 267 -18.29 0.73 13.95
CA ASP A 267 -19.14 -0.05 14.87
C ASP A 267 -18.47 -1.36 15.28
N THR A 268 -17.75 -2.03 14.37
CA THR A 268 -16.99 -3.25 14.66
C THR A 268 -15.84 -2.95 15.63
N ILE A 269 -15.11 -1.86 15.42
CA ILE A 269 -14.02 -1.40 16.30
C ILE A 269 -14.59 -1.07 17.68
N LEU A 270 -15.67 -0.28 17.73
CA LEU A 270 -16.29 0.13 18.99
C LEU A 270 -16.81 -1.07 19.79
N SER A 271 -17.49 -2.01 19.13
CA SER A 271 -17.95 -3.25 19.77
C SER A 271 -16.80 -4.05 20.36
N ALA A 272 -15.70 -4.20 19.63
CA ALA A 272 -14.55 -4.99 20.10
C ALA A 272 -13.94 -4.40 21.38
N ILE A 273 -13.80 -3.07 21.49
CA ILE A 273 -13.17 -2.42 22.64
C ILE A 273 -14.12 -2.28 23.85
N THR A 274 -15.43 -2.33 23.65
CA THR A 274 -16.44 -2.19 24.73
C THR A 274 -16.85 -3.53 25.34
N THR A 275 -16.64 -4.66 24.64
CA THR A 275 -17.09 -5.98 25.12
C THR A 275 -16.18 -6.54 26.23
N ASP A 276 -14.97 -6.02 26.40
CA ASP A 276 -13.97 -6.46 27.41
C ASP A 276 -13.97 -5.58 28.68
N THR A 277 -15.00 -4.74 28.91
CA THR A 277 -15.15 -3.91 30.10
C THR A 277 -16.19 -4.52 31.03
#